data_bc4391cdf3ae1a0d2553eb560112c486
#
_entry.id   bc4391cdf3ae1a0d2553eb560112c486
#
_cell.length_a   1.000
_cell.length_b   1.000
_cell.length_c   1.000
_cell.angle_alpha   90.00
_cell.angle_beta   90.00
_cell.angle_gamma   90.00
#
_symmetry.space_group_name_H-M   'P 1'
#
loop_
_entity.id
_entity.type
_entity.pdbx_description
1 polymer ?
#
loop_
_entity_poly.entity_id
_entity_poly.type
_entity_poly.pdbx_seq_one_letter_code
_entity_poly.pdbx_strand_id
1 'polypeptide(L)'
;MANSVTPLFDIGANLLDSQLSKNFNEVITRSKENNIRKIIITSSHIDDTYQAKELIDREPDLLYTTVGFHPHNAKDFKDSHIDKMLELCEHDYVKAIGECGLDYKRNYSSKKDQINCFTKHLELATSIDLPMFLHERDAQNDFIILLKEYSHLVEDIVVHCFTSDKKSLSSYLDLGCYIGITGWITDPNRGYHLHDLISYVPSDKLMIETDSPYLMPFNYPIKNKRYNEPSNLIYILDAIANILKKDKNILAEEIYNNSCRFFNI
;
A
#
# COMPACT_ATOMS: atom_id res chain seq x y z
N MET A 1 4.86 -30.82 16.45
CA MET A 1 4.55 -30.11 15.21
C MET A 1 5.21 -28.75 15.33
N ALA A 2 6.15 -28.41 14.45
CA ALA A 2 6.74 -27.09 14.45
C ALA A 2 5.60 -26.07 14.21
N ASN A 3 5.45 -25.10 15.09
CA ASN A 3 4.58 -23.96 14.84
C ASN A 3 5.11 -23.27 13.58
N SER A 4 4.56 -23.56 12.41
CA SER A 4 4.87 -22.78 11.20
C SER A 4 4.37 -21.37 11.46
N VAL A 5 5.28 -20.45 11.63
CA VAL A 5 4.92 -19.03 11.75
C VAL A 5 4.30 -18.59 10.42
N THR A 6 3.07 -18.10 10.45
CA THR A 6 2.33 -17.69 9.25
C THR A 6 3.09 -16.57 8.52
N PRO A 7 3.28 -16.67 7.19
CA PRO A 7 3.96 -15.65 6.42
C PRO A 7 3.20 -14.32 6.45
N LEU A 8 3.93 -13.20 6.32
CA LEU A 8 3.37 -11.86 6.22
C LEU A 8 3.76 -11.21 4.89
N PHE A 9 2.89 -10.34 4.40
CA PHE A 9 3.07 -9.56 3.19
C PHE A 9 2.89 -8.07 3.52
N ASP A 10 3.95 -7.28 3.36
CA ASP A 10 3.91 -5.83 3.47
C ASP A 10 3.52 -5.25 2.10
N ILE A 11 2.29 -4.79 1.95
CA ILE A 11 1.80 -4.31 0.65
C ILE A 11 2.28 -2.91 0.27
N GLY A 12 2.99 -2.21 1.16
CA GLY A 12 3.52 -0.87 0.87
C GLY A 12 4.69 -0.49 1.77
N ALA A 13 5.89 -0.35 1.17
CA ALA A 13 7.09 0.10 1.85
C ALA A 13 7.96 0.95 0.90
N ASN A 14 8.47 2.09 1.39
CA ASN A 14 9.32 3.00 0.62
C ASN A 14 10.80 2.63 0.80
N LEU A 15 11.21 1.43 0.31
CA LEU A 15 12.58 0.92 0.51
C LEU A 15 13.66 1.74 -0.18
N LEU A 16 13.31 2.61 -1.11
CA LEU A 16 14.21 3.56 -1.76
C LEU A 16 14.54 4.77 -0.87
N ASP A 17 13.73 5.04 0.17
CA ASP A 17 14.03 6.10 1.13
C ASP A 17 15.39 5.87 1.80
N SER A 18 16.17 6.93 1.93
CA SER A 18 17.55 6.89 2.42
C SER A 18 17.70 6.35 3.84
N GLN A 19 16.64 6.35 4.65
CA GLN A 19 16.63 5.77 5.98
C GLN A 19 16.65 4.24 5.95
N LEU A 20 16.09 3.64 4.88
CA LEU A 20 16.01 2.19 4.69
C LEU A 20 17.10 1.70 3.72
N SER A 21 17.28 2.38 2.58
CA SER A 21 18.20 1.94 1.52
C SER A 21 19.66 1.90 1.97
N LYS A 22 20.10 2.80 2.85
CA LYS A 22 21.46 2.79 3.43
C LYS A 22 21.78 1.53 4.26
N ASN A 23 20.75 0.92 4.85
CA ASN A 23 20.88 -0.28 5.68
C ASN A 23 20.04 -1.43 5.11
N PHE A 24 19.95 -1.50 3.79
CA PHE A 24 19.05 -2.43 3.08
C PHE A 24 19.21 -3.88 3.54
N ASN A 25 20.45 -4.40 3.61
CA ASN A 25 20.70 -5.80 3.99
C ASN A 25 20.18 -6.12 5.39
N GLU A 26 20.40 -5.23 6.35
CA GLU A 26 19.93 -5.38 7.73
C GLU A 26 18.41 -5.28 7.82
N VAL A 27 17.79 -4.38 7.04
CA VAL A 27 16.33 -4.25 6.95
C VAL A 27 15.72 -5.54 6.40
N ILE A 28 16.27 -6.08 5.32
CA ILE A 28 15.81 -7.34 4.72
C ILE A 28 16.01 -8.52 5.67
N THR A 29 17.17 -8.62 6.34
CA THR A 29 17.44 -9.68 7.31
C THR A 29 16.37 -9.68 8.41
N ARG A 30 16.13 -8.52 9.05
CA ARG A 30 15.09 -8.40 10.09
C ARG A 30 13.68 -8.68 9.55
N SER A 31 13.39 -8.30 8.31
CA SER A 31 12.11 -8.61 7.67
C SER A 31 11.90 -10.12 7.55
N LYS A 32 12.89 -10.85 7.05
CA LYS A 32 12.87 -12.31 6.94
C LYS A 32 12.77 -13.02 8.30
N GLU A 33 13.48 -12.52 9.31
CA GLU A 33 13.42 -13.02 10.69
C GLU A 33 12.01 -12.84 11.31
N ASN A 34 11.29 -11.79 10.94
CA ASN A 34 9.89 -11.54 11.35
C ASN A 34 8.87 -12.11 10.37
N ASN A 35 9.29 -13.09 9.57
CA ASN A 35 8.46 -13.85 8.65
C ASN A 35 7.77 -13.03 7.55
N ILE A 36 8.31 -11.86 7.19
CA ILE A 36 7.90 -11.13 5.99
C ILE A 36 8.41 -11.91 4.78
N ARG A 37 7.52 -12.30 3.90
CA ARG A 37 7.83 -13.11 2.72
C ARG A 37 7.63 -12.38 1.40
N LYS A 38 6.89 -11.29 1.44
CA LYS A 38 6.63 -10.42 0.28
C LYS A 38 6.59 -8.97 0.73
N ILE A 39 7.13 -8.07 -0.11
CA ILE A 39 7.10 -6.62 0.10
C ILE A 39 6.86 -5.96 -1.25
N ILE A 40 5.89 -5.05 -1.32
CA ILE A 40 5.75 -4.14 -2.44
C ILE A 40 6.52 -2.84 -2.14
N ILE A 41 7.47 -2.52 -2.99
CA ILE A 41 8.13 -1.20 -2.98
C ILE A 41 7.19 -0.23 -3.67
N THR A 42 6.70 0.77 -2.94
CA THR A 42 5.82 1.81 -3.52
C THR A 42 6.65 2.79 -4.36
N SER A 43 6.23 2.99 -5.60
CA SER A 43 6.82 4.00 -6.49
C SER A 43 6.00 5.28 -6.44
N SER A 44 6.63 6.39 -6.15
CA SER A 44 6.02 7.72 -6.13
C SER A 44 6.26 8.52 -7.42
N HIS A 45 7.18 8.04 -8.25
CA HIS A 45 7.54 8.55 -9.57
C HIS A 45 8.03 7.38 -10.44
N ILE A 46 7.93 7.50 -11.76
CA ILE A 46 8.36 6.43 -12.68
C ILE A 46 9.85 6.04 -12.48
N ASP A 47 10.70 6.98 -12.09
CA ASP A 47 12.11 6.72 -11.82
C ASP A 47 12.31 5.78 -10.61
N ASP A 48 11.37 5.80 -9.66
CA ASP A 48 11.42 4.90 -8.49
C ASP A 48 11.25 3.43 -8.94
N THR A 49 10.39 3.18 -9.95
CA THR A 49 10.20 1.82 -10.49
C THR A 49 11.49 1.28 -11.11
N TYR A 50 12.24 2.12 -11.84
CA TYR A 50 13.55 1.73 -12.36
C TYR A 50 14.57 1.48 -11.24
N GLN A 51 14.60 2.33 -10.19
CA GLN A 51 15.50 2.15 -9.06
C GLN A 51 15.12 0.93 -8.21
N ALA A 52 13.83 0.63 -8.05
CA ALA A 52 13.35 -0.53 -7.32
C ALA A 52 13.86 -1.84 -7.94
N LYS A 53 14.04 -1.88 -9.28
CA LYS A 53 14.56 -3.05 -9.99
C LYS A 53 15.93 -3.49 -9.45
N GLU A 54 16.81 -2.55 -9.07
CA GLU A 54 18.12 -2.86 -8.50
C GLU A 54 18.00 -3.60 -7.15
N LEU A 55 17.00 -3.25 -6.34
CA LEU A 55 16.73 -3.93 -5.06
C LEU A 55 16.06 -5.27 -5.29
N ILE A 56 15.14 -5.34 -6.25
CA ILE A 56 14.43 -6.58 -6.62
C ILE A 56 15.40 -7.63 -7.13
N ASP A 57 16.39 -7.26 -7.95
CA ASP A 57 17.43 -8.20 -8.44
C ASP A 57 18.26 -8.84 -7.32
N ARG A 58 18.34 -8.20 -6.15
CA ARG A 58 19.01 -8.73 -4.97
C ARG A 58 18.12 -9.67 -4.16
N GLU A 59 16.80 -9.51 -4.24
CA GLU A 59 15.82 -10.27 -3.47
C GLU A 59 14.56 -10.57 -4.31
N PRO A 60 14.69 -11.30 -5.43
CA PRO A 60 13.64 -11.44 -6.45
C PRO A 60 12.39 -12.21 -5.97
N ASP A 61 12.55 -13.07 -4.94
CA ASP A 61 11.43 -13.83 -4.37
C ASP A 61 10.68 -13.07 -3.27
N LEU A 62 11.24 -11.93 -2.80
CA LEU A 62 10.73 -11.15 -1.69
C LEU A 62 10.14 -9.82 -2.16
N LEU A 63 10.79 -9.15 -3.13
CA LEU A 63 10.51 -7.77 -3.50
C LEU A 63 9.81 -7.67 -4.86
N TYR A 64 8.81 -6.82 -4.89
CA TYR A 64 8.08 -6.38 -6.09
C TYR A 64 7.88 -4.88 -6.01
N THR A 65 7.34 -4.27 -7.06
CA THR A 65 7.09 -2.81 -7.06
C THR A 65 5.78 -2.45 -7.74
N THR A 66 5.40 -1.20 -7.59
CA THR A 66 4.33 -0.55 -8.35
C THR A 66 4.91 0.36 -9.43
N VAL A 67 4.08 0.89 -10.32
CA VAL A 67 4.42 1.92 -11.29
C VAL A 67 3.37 3.03 -11.30
N GLY A 68 3.79 4.26 -11.02
CA GLY A 68 2.84 5.37 -10.99
C GLY A 68 3.47 6.69 -10.56
N PHE A 69 2.59 7.70 -10.44
CA PHE A 69 2.92 9.02 -9.93
C PHE A 69 2.04 9.33 -8.73
N HIS A 70 2.67 9.41 -7.57
CA HIS A 70 2.02 9.85 -6.34
C HIS A 70 1.42 11.26 -6.52
N PRO A 71 0.26 11.59 -5.92
CA PRO A 71 -0.35 12.92 -6.06
C PRO A 71 0.59 14.10 -5.75
N HIS A 72 1.61 13.91 -4.92
CA HIS A 72 2.62 14.94 -4.66
C HIS A 72 3.46 15.29 -5.89
N ASN A 73 3.66 14.34 -6.79
CA ASN A 73 4.47 14.46 -8.01
C ASN A 73 3.61 14.62 -9.27
N ALA A 74 2.28 14.75 -9.14
CA ALA A 74 1.36 14.84 -10.27
C ALA A 74 1.68 15.99 -11.25
N LYS A 75 2.27 17.08 -10.77
CA LYS A 75 2.73 18.22 -11.62
C LYS A 75 3.84 17.83 -12.60
N ASP A 76 4.59 16.76 -12.31
CA ASP A 76 5.71 16.29 -13.12
C ASP A 76 5.26 15.25 -14.17
N PHE A 77 4.02 14.78 -14.07
CA PHE A 77 3.41 13.84 -15.01
C PHE A 77 3.22 14.48 -16.39
N LYS A 78 3.50 13.70 -17.44
CA LYS A 78 3.31 14.07 -18.86
C LYS A 78 2.74 12.89 -19.61
N ASP A 79 1.98 13.12 -20.65
CA ASP A 79 1.41 12.06 -21.49
C ASP A 79 2.49 11.10 -22.05
N SER A 80 3.70 11.60 -22.30
CA SER A 80 4.83 10.77 -22.72
C SER A 80 5.29 9.73 -21.67
N HIS A 81 4.81 9.80 -20.43
CA HIS A 81 5.10 8.80 -19.41
C HIS A 81 4.20 7.56 -19.56
N ILE A 82 3.05 7.68 -20.26
CA ILE A 82 2.12 6.56 -20.45
C ILE A 82 2.81 5.38 -21.15
N ASP A 83 3.51 5.65 -22.27
CA ASP A 83 4.20 4.58 -23.02
C ASP A 83 5.26 3.87 -22.16
N LYS A 84 5.98 4.64 -21.33
CA LYS A 84 6.98 4.07 -20.40
C LYS A 84 6.34 3.26 -19.27
N MET A 85 5.19 3.72 -18.77
CA MET A 85 4.46 2.98 -17.74
C MET A 85 3.91 1.67 -18.32
N LEU A 86 3.40 1.69 -19.58
CA LEU A 86 2.99 0.50 -20.30
C LEU A 86 4.14 -0.51 -20.42
N GLU A 87 5.32 -0.06 -20.85
CA GLU A 87 6.51 -0.90 -20.93
C GLU A 87 6.88 -1.51 -19.58
N LEU A 88 6.85 -0.71 -18.51
CA LEU A 88 7.16 -1.20 -17.16
C LEU A 88 6.13 -2.21 -16.65
N CYS A 89 4.85 -2.07 -17.01
CA CYS A 89 3.80 -3.00 -16.63
C CYS A 89 3.98 -4.41 -17.25
N GLU A 90 4.77 -4.55 -18.31
CA GLU A 90 5.07 -5.86 -18.92
C GLU A 90 6.04 -6.71 -18.08
N HIS A 91 6.70 -6.13 -17.07
CA HIS A 91 7.65 -6.84 -16.22
C HIS A 91 6.97 -7.52 -15.04
N ASP A 92 7.28 -8.80 -14.83
CA ASP A 92 6.72 -9.63 -13.75
C ASP A 92 6.95 -9.08 -12.33
N TYR A 93 7.93 -8.20 -12.15
CA TYR A 93 8.20 -7.58 -10.86
C TYR A 93 7.32 -6.35 -10.58
N VAL A 94 6.63 -5.81 -11.57
CA VAL A 94 5.62 -4.75 -11.39
C VAL A 94 4.27 -5.41 -11.14
N LYS A 95 3.66 -5.12 -9.99
CA LYS A 95 2.47 -5.84 -9.52
C LYS A 95 1.23 -4.97 -9.36
N ALA A 96 1.36 -3.65 -9.51
CA ALA A 96 0.20 -2.75 -9.50
C ALA A 96 0.52 -1.42 -10.19
N ILE A 97 -0.53 -0.76 -10.68
CA ILE A 97 -0.48 0.63 -11.11
C ILE A 97 -0.68 1.52 -9.88
N GLY A 98 0.31 2.35 -9.57
CA GLY A 98 0.35 3.20 -8.38
C GLY A 98 1.81 3.45 -7.92
N GLU A 99 2.04 4.15 -6.85
CA GLU A 99 1.05 4.84 -6.02
C GLU A 99 0.49 6.05 -6.79
N CYS A 100 -0.83 6.12 -6.95
CA CYS A 100 -1.49 7.25 -7.59
C CYS A 100 -2.80 7.58 -6.85
N GLY A 101 -3.40 8.73 -7.15
CA GLY A 101 -4.62 9.15 -6.47
C GLY A 101 -4.66 10.65 -6.17
N LEU A 102 -5.25 11.02 -5.02
CA LEU A 102 -5.47 12.42 -4.64
C LEU A 102 -5.04 12.69 -3.19
N ASP A 103 -4.27 13.77 -2.97
CA ASP A 103 -3.91 14.30 -1.64
C ASP A 103 -4.15 15.82 -1.60
N TYR A 104 -5.32 16.22 -1.10
CA TYR A 104 -5.65 17.62 -0.93
C TYR A 104 -5.16 18.20 0.41
N LYS A 105 -4.65 17.34 1.31
CA LYS A 105 -4.06 17.78 2.58
C LYS A 105 -2.72 18.42 2.40
N ARG A 106 -1.82 17.76 1.65
CA ARG A 106 -0.46 18.24 1.38
C ARG A 106 -0.43 19.23 0.23
N ASN A 107 -1.19 18.93 -0.83
CA ASN A 107 -1.39 19.80 -2.00
C ASN A 107 -0.07 20.28 -2.65
N TYR A 108 0.93 19.38 -2.77
CA TYR A 108 2.23 19.68 -3.38
C TYR A 108 2.17 19.81 -4.91
N SER A 109 1.14 19.21 -5.53
CA SER A 109 0.69 19.48 -6.88
C SER A 109 -0.69 20.09 -6.85
N SER A 110 -1.07 20.90 -7.83
CA SER A 110 -2.40 21.50 -7.87
C SER A 110 -3.49 20.40 -7.96
N LYS A 111 -4.70 20.69 -7.48
CA LYS A 111 -5.84 19.75 -7.63
C LYS A 111 -6.06 19.36 -9.08
N LYS A 112 -5.91 20.31 -10.00
CA LYS A 112 -6.05 20.07 -11.45
C LYS A 112 -5.02 19.06 -11.95
N ASP A 113 -3.76 19.21 -11.55
CA ASP A 113 -2.69 18.28 -11.95
C ASP A 113 -2.91 16.90 -11.35
N GLN A 114 -3.34 16.84 -10.07
CA GLN A 114 -3.65 15.57 -9.41
C GLN A 114 -4.80 14.83 -10.09
N ILE A 115 -5.91 15.52 -10.38
CA ILE A 115 -7.07 14.92 -11.08
C ILE A 115 -6.65 14.43 -12.46
N ASN A 116 -5.93 15.27 -13.23
CA ASN A 116 -5.45 14.87 -14.56
C ASN A 116 -4.55 13.63 -14.49
N CYS A 117 -3.55 13.65 -13.63
CA CYS A 117 -2.63 12.54 -13.44
C CYS A 117 -3.36 11.26 -13.02
N PHE A 118 -4.25 11.33 -12.02
CA PHE A 118 -5.02 10.19 -11.55
C PHE A 118 -5.95 9.64 -12.63
N THR A 119 -6.66 10.49 -13.37
CA THR A 119 -7.49 10.08 -14.50
C THR A 119 -6.66 9.30 -15.54
N LYS A 120 -5.46 9.76 -15.86
CA LYS A 120 -4.57 9.06 -16.80
C LYS A 120 -4.11 7.69 -16.30
N HIS A 121 -3.91 7.52 -14.98
CA HIS A 121 -3.63 6.20 -14.40
C HIS A 121 -4.85 5.28 -14.45
N LEU A 122 -6.04 5.81 -14.19
CA LEU A 122 -7.30 5.06 -14.32
C LEU A 122 -7.54 4.62 -15.77
N GLU A 123 -7.37 5.54 -16.75
CA GLU A 123 -7.46 5.21 -18.18
C GLU A 123 -6.45 4.11 -18.56
N LEU A 124 -5.19 4.22 -18.11
CA LEU A 124 -4.16 3.21 -18.35
C LEU A 124 -4.58 1.84 -17.80
N ALA A 125 -5.08 1.81 -16.56
CA ALA A 125 -5.47 0.58 -15.87
C ALA A 125 -6.61 -0.16 -16.59
N THR A 126 -7.45 0.52 -17.38
CA THR A 126 -8.51 -0.15 -18.15
C THR A 126 -7.98 -1.06 -19.29
N SER A 127 -6.71 -0.93 -19.63
CA SER A 127 -6.07 -1.68 -20.73
C SER A 127 -5.02 -2.69 -20.26
N ILE A 128 -4.83 -2.82 -18.95
CA ILE A 128 -3.78 -3.64 -18.35
C ILE A 128 -4.38 -4.51 -17.24
N ASP A 129 -4.00 -5.77 -17.23
CA ASP A 129 -4.41 -6.77 -16.22
C ASP A 129 -3.54 -6.64 -14.94
N LEU A 130 -3.52 -5.46 -14.34
CA LEU A 130 -2.87 -5.18 -13.07
C LEU A 130 -3.81 -4.41 -12.14
N PRO A 131 -3.80 -4.73 -10.82
CA PRO A 131 -4.59 -4.00 -9.84
C PRO A 131 -4.05 -2.59 -9.63
N MET A 132 -4.85 -1.74 -8.97
CA MET A 132 -4.47 -0.37 -8.64
C MET A 132 -4.17 -0.19 -7.17
N PHE A 133 -3.04 0.47 -6.87
CA PHE A 133 -2.60 0.84 -5.51
C PHE A 133 -2.81 2.35 -5.32
N LEU A 134 -3.87 2.71 -4.56
CA LEU A 134 -4.42 4.07 -4.57
C LEU A 134 -4.25 4.81 -3.24
N HIS A 135 -3.83 6.06 -3.36
CA HIS A 135 -3.72 7.04 -2.29
C HIS A 135 -4.93 7.99 -2.24
N GLU A 136 -5.55 8.14 -1.08
CA GLU A 136 -6.56 9.19 -0.86
C GLU A 136 -6.33 9.90 0.47
N ARG A 137 -6.29 11.24 0.43
CA ARG A 137 -6.21 12.07 1.63
C ARG A 137 -6.94 13.39 1.47
N ASP A 138 -7.99 13.60 2.29
CA ASP A 138 -8.84 14.82 2.29
C ASP A 138 -9.43 15.15 0.88
N ALA A 139 -9.60 14.14 0.01
CA ALA A 139 -10.01 14.29 -1.39
C ALA A 139 -11.20 13.39 -1.78
N GLN A 140 -11.87 12.78 -0.79
CA GLN A 140 -12.86 11.72 -0.96
C GLN A 140 -13.90 12.00 -2.07
N ASN A 141 -14.44 13.22 -2.16
CA ASN A 141 -15.53 13.50 -3.10
C ASN A 141 -15.07 13.31 -4.55
N ASP A 142 -13.96 13.94 -4.94
CA ASP A 142 -13.43 13.84 -6.29
C ASP A 142 -12.91 12.42 -6.56
N PHE A 143 -12.28 11.80 -5.55
CA PHE A 143 -11.78 10.44 -5.63
C PHE A 143 -12.91 9.42 -5.91
N ILE A 144 -14.02 9.49 -5.18
CA ILE A 144 -15.19 8.60 -5.38
C ILE A 144 -15.86 8.84 -6.74
N ILE A 145 -15.93 10.08 -7.22
CA ILE A 145 -16.47 10.37 -8.55
C ILE A 145 -15.66 9.63 -9.63
N LEU A 146 -14.34 9.78 -9.57
CA LEU A 146 -13.44 9.10 -10.52
C LEU A 146 -13.50 7.57 -10.38
N LEU A 147 -13.49 7.03 -9.16
CA LEU A 147 -13.59 5.59 -8.98
C LEU A 147 -14.90 5.01 -9.51
N LYS A 148 -16.04 5.70 -9.35
CA LYS A 148 -17.33 5.24 -9.89
C LYS A 148 -17.33 5.14 -11.42
N GLU A 149 -16.56 5.99 -12.08
CA GLU A 149 -16.45 5.98 -13.54
C GLU A 149 -15.60 4.80 -14.04
N TYR A 150 -14.55 4.41 -13.29
CA TYR A 150 -13.54 3.47 -13.79
C TYR A 150 -13.50 2.11 -13.07
N SER A 151 -13.98 2.00 -11.80
CA SER A 151 -13.78 0.79 -10.99
C SER A 151 -14.32 -0.51 -11.59
N HIS A 152 -15.31 -0.41 -12.48
CA HIS A 152 -15.89 -1.58 -13.17
C HIS A 152 -15.13 -1.96 -14.45
N LEU A 153 -14.09 -1.20 -14.81
CA LEU A 153 -13.26 -1.38 -16.01
C LEU A 153 -11.84 -1.81 -15.68
N VAL A 154 -11.48 -1.78 -14.41
CA VAL A 154 -10.14 -2.14 -13.93
C VAL A 154 -10.22 -3.42 -13.11
N GLU A 155 -9.10 -4.07 -12.91
CA GLU A 155 -8.98 -5.23 -12.03
C GLU A 155 -9.31 -4.86 -10.58
N ASP A 156 -8.64 -5.37 -9.60
CA ASP A 156 -8.83 -5.03 -8.19
C ASP A 156 -8.23 -3.64 -7.84
N ILE A 157 -8.80 -3.00 -6.84
CA ILE A 157 -8.34 -1.71 -6.30
C ILE A 157 -8.06 -1.85 -4.80
N VAL A 158 -6.92 -1.38 -4.32
CA VAL A 158 -6.67 -1.16 -2.90
C VAL A 158 -6.56 0.33 -2.60
N VAL A 159 -7.35 0.81 -1.63
CA VAL A 159 -7.15 2.11 -1.01
C VAL A 159 -6.19 1.89 0.15
N HIS A 160 -4.91 2.25 -0.08
CA HIS A 160 -3.85 2.04 0.89
C HIS A 160 -3.90 3.09 2.01
N CYS A 161 -3.25 2.78 3.12
CA CYS A 161 -3.09 3.69 4.27
C CYS A 161 -4.42 4.36 4.69
N PHE A 162 -5.50 3.59 4.74
CA PHE A 162 -6.82 4.12 5.06
C PHE A 162 -6.83 4.77 6.45
N THR A 163 -7.20 6.05 6.52
CA THR A 163 -7.27 6.85 7.74
C THR A 163 -8.53 7.71 7.84
N SER A 164 -9.48 7.50 6.91
CA SER A 164 -10.68 8.32 6.77
C SER A 164 -11.84 7.85 7.68
N ASP A 165 -13.04 8.31 7.42
CA ASP A 165 -14.24 8.05 8.22
C ASP A 165 -15.07 6.85 7.71
N LYS A 166 -16.14 6.53 8.43
CA LYS A 166 -17.06 5.43 8.08
C LYS A 166 -17.73 5.62 6.72
N LYS A 167 -18.03 6.84 6.34
CA LYS A 167 -18.69 7.14 5.07
C LYS A 167 -17.75 6.84 3.91
N SER A 168 -16.49 7.22 4.04
CA SER A 168 -15.43 6.92 3.08
C SER A 168 -15.23 5.41 2.96
N LEU A 169 -15.10 4.71 4.11
CA LEU A 169 -14.96 3.27 4.13
C LEU A 169 -16.10 2.56 3.40
N SER A 170 -17.37 2.89 3.73
CA SER A 170 -18.52 2.30 3.05
C SER A 170 -18.46 2.53 1.54
N SER A 171 -18.13 3.77 1.11
CA SER A 171 -18.05 4.09 -0.32
C SER A 171 -17.01 3.27 -1.05
N TYR A 172 -15.85 3.01 -0.44
CA TYR A 172 -14.79 2.17 -1.03
C TYR A 172 -15.20 0.70 -1.08
N LEU A 173 -15.79 0.19 0.00
CA LEU A 173 -16.27 -1.21 0.05
C LEU A 173 -17.41 -1.46 -0.95
N ASP A 174 -18.33 -0.49 -1.12
CA ASP A 174 -19.42 -0.55 -2.12
C ASP A 174 -18.88 -0.62 -3.57
N LEU A 175 -17.67 -0.10 -3.80
CA LEU A 175 -16.96 -0.20 -5.09
C LEU A 175 -16.06 -1.44 -5.18
N GLY A 176 -16.10 -2.33 -4.17
CA GLY A 176 -15.31 -3.57 -4.15
C GLY A 176 -13.85 -3.40 -3.76
N CYS A 177 -13.43 -2.21 -3.32
CA CYS A 177 -12.03 -1.95 -2.97
C CYS A 177 -11.56 -2.79 -1.77
N TYR A 178 -10.28 -3.17 -1.82
CA TYR A 178 -9.52 -3.62 -0.65
C TYR A 178 -9.07 -2.42 0.18
N ILE A 179 -8.82 -2.66 1.46
CA ILE A 179 -8.43 -1.62 2.42
C ILE A 179 -7.08 -1.97 3.03
N GLY A 180 -6.08 -1.10 2.81
CA GLY A 180 -4.75 -1.19 3.42
C GLY A 180 -4.70 -0.46 4.76
N ILE A 181 -4.23 -1.14 5.82
CA ILE A 181 -4.11 -0.59 7.18
C ILE A 181 -2.67 -0.52 7.60
N THR A 182 -2.26 0.64 8.08
CA THR A 182 -0.90 0.94 8.54
C THR A 182 -0.77 0.97 10.08
N GLY A 183 0.44 1.27 10.55
CA GLY A 183 0.70 1.56 11.97
C GLY A 183 -0.14 2.70 12.56
N TRP A 184 -0.81 3.48 11.74
CA TRP A 184 -1.75 4.53 12.18
C TRP A 184 -2.84 3.99 13.11
N ILE A 185 -3.33 2.77 12.90
CA ILE A 185 -4.35 2.15 13.75
C ILE A 185 -3.89 2.00 15.21
N THR A 186 -2.58 1.99 15.46
CA THR A 186 -2.00 1.87 16.79
C THR A 186 -1.83 3.22 17.51
N ASP A 187 -2.04 4.36 16.81
CA ASP A 187 -1.92 5.70 17.37
C ASP A 187 -3.16 6.03 18.23
N PRO A 188 -3.01 6.20 19.56
CA PRO A 188 -4.15 6.40 20.45
C PRO A 188 -4.88 7.74 20.24
N ASN A 189 -4.24 8.71 19.59
CA ASN A 189 -4.82 10.02 19.34
C ASN A 189 -5.42 10.16 17.94
N ARG A 190 -4.77 9.59 16.92
CA ARG A 190 -5.15 9.78 15.53
C ARG A 190 -5.82 8.56 14.91
N GLY A 191 -5.50 7.35 15.38
CA GLY A 191 -5.97 6.09 14.81
C GLY A 191 -7.12 5.43 15.58
N TYR A 192 -7.51 5.96 16.75
CA TYR A 192 -8.52 5.32 17.60
C TYR A 192 -9.86 5.08 16.90
N HIS A 193 -10.29 6.01 16.04
CA HIS A 193 -11.52 5.86 15.27
C HIS A 193 -11.51 4.63 14.32
N LEU A 194 -10.34 4.18 13.90
CA LEU A 194 -10.19 2.99 13.06
C LEU A 194 -10.52 1.70 13.80
N HIS A 195 -10.47 1.70 15.16
CA HIS A 195 -10.80 0.52 15.96
C HIS A 195 -12.26 0.06 15.74
N ASP A 196 -13.18 1.01 15.63
CA ASP A 196 -14.57 0.69 15.32
C ASP A 196 -14.75 0.34 13.83
N LEU A 197 -14.00 1.01 12.96
CA LEU A 197 -14.15 0.89 11.52
C LEU A 197 -13.60 -0.43 10.96
N ILE A 198 -12.52 -0.97 11.53
CA ILE A 198 -11.88 -2.19 11.03
C ILE A 198 -12.83 -3.39 11.04
N SER A 199 -13.82 -3.41 11.94
CA SER A 199 -14.83 -4.47 12.01
C SER A 199 -15.82 -4.47 10.83
N TYR A 200 -15.92 -3.38 10.08
CA TYR A 200 -16.75 -3.29 8.88
C TYR A 200 -16.02 -3.74 7.61
N VAL A 201 -14.69 -3.88 7.66
CA VAL A 201 -13.92 -4.38 6.53
C VAL A 201 -14.14 -5.90 6.40
N PRO A 202 -14.64 -6.41 5.27
CA PRO A 202 -14.74 -7.83 5.03
C PRO A 202 -13.38 -8.52 5.17
N SER A 203 -13.35 -9.73 5.72
CA SER A 203 -12.08 -10.43 5.98
C SER A 203 -11.26 -10.71 4.71
N ASP A 204 -11.93 -10.82 3.57
CA ASP A 204 -11.32 -11.03 2.25
C ASP A 204 -10.90 -9.73 1.54
N LYS A 205 -11.15 -8.56 2.15
CA LYS A 205 -10.79 -7.23 1.63
C LYS A 205 -9.78 -6.47 2.51
N LEU A 206 -9.33 -7.07 3.62
CA LEU A 206 -8.37 -6.47 4.53
C LEU A 206 -6.94 -6.81 4.12
N MET A 207 -6.08 -5.79 4.08
CA MET A 207 -4.63 -5.90 3.90
C MET A 207 -3.89 -5.04 4.92
N ILE A 208 -2.60 -5.30 5.12
CA ILE A 208 -1.73 -4.53 6.02
C ILE A 208 -0.44 -4.11 5.34
N GLU A 209 0.10 -2.99 5.78
CA GLU A 209 1.34 -2.41 5.28
C GLU A 209 2.05 -1.60 6.35
N THR A 210 3.35 -1.42 6.17
CA THR A 210 4.11 -0.55 7.07
C THR A 210 4.11 0.90 6.65
N ASP A 211 4.03 1.18 5.36
CA ASP A 211 4.31 2.50 4.76
C ASP A 211 5.67 3.06 5.26
N SER A 212 6.60 2.13 5.56
CA SER A 212 7.91 2.47 6.10
C SER A 212 8.73 3.32 5.10
N PRO A 213 9.53 4.29 5.58
CA PRO A 213 9.98 4.53 6.96
C PRO A 213 8.99 5.31 7.84
N TYR A 214 7.80 5.60 7.36
CA TYR A 214 6.77 6.39 8.05
C TYR A 214 5.95 5.53 9.01
N LEU A 215 5.00 6.12 9.70
CA LEU A 215 3.92 5.49 10.47
C LEU A 215 4.38 4.38 11.44
N MET A 216 5.46 4.63 12.21
CA MET A 216 5.93 3.74 13.26
C MET A 216 4.76 3.31 14.17
N PRO A 217 4.51 2.01 14.36
CA PRO A 217 3.48 1.54 15.28
C PRO A 217 3.73 1.98 16.73
N PHE A 218 2.71 2.52 17.39
CA PHE A 218 2.81 2.99 18.77
C PHE A 218 3.03 1.87 19.80
N ASN A 219 2.61 0.66 19.47
CA ASN A 219 2.84 -0.55 20.26
C ASN A 219 4.22 -1.18 20.04
N TYR A 220 5.09 -0.55 19.25
CA TYR A 220 6.48 -0.97 19.11
C TYR A 220 7.22 -0.81 20.46
N PRO A 221 7.94 -1.85 20.92
CA PRO A 221 8.45 -1.88 22.29
C PRO A 221 9.61 -0.94 22.56
N ILE A 222 10.39 -0.57 21.53
CA ILE A 222 11.56 0.30 21.70
C ILE A 222 11.16 1.76 21.47
N LYS A 223 11.10 2.53 22.53
CA LYS A 223 10.89 3.98 22.46
C LYS A 223 12.10 4.65 21.80
N ASN A 224 11.87 5.66 20.97
CA ASN A 224 12.89 6.44 20.25
C ASN A 224 13.53 5.75 19.03
N LYS A 225 12.97 4.68 18.48
CA LYS A 225 13.32 4.26 17.13
C LYS A 225 12.91 5.37 16.16
N ARG A 226 13.83 5.77 15.26
CA ARG A 226 13.66 6.99 14.45
C ARG A 226 12.78 6.78 13.23
N TYR A 227 12.66 5.55 12.73
CA TYR A 227 11.92 5.23 11.51
C TYR A 227 11.34 3.81 11.58
N ASN A 228 10.27 3.61 10.83
CA ASN A 228 9.62 2.32 10.64
C ASN A 228 10.39 1.45 9.64
N GLU A 229 10.12 0.15 9.62
CA GLU A 229 10.66 -0.80 8.64
C GLU A 229 9.70 -1.99 8.46
N PRO A 230 9.77 -2.76 7.34
CA PRO A 230 8.84 -3.87 7.08
C PRO A 230 8.76 -4.92 8.19
N SER A 231 9.86 -5.15 8.93
CA SER A 231 9.88 -6.07 10.08
C SER A 231 8.88 -5.71 11.19
N ASN A 232 8.39 -4.46 11.22
CA ASN A 232 7.42 -3.97 12.19
C ASN A 232 5.96 -4.27 11.81
N LEU A 233 5.69 -4.88 10.66
CA LEU A 233 4.35 -5.27 10.22
C LEU A 233 3.63 -6.15 11.25
N ILE A 234 4.38 -6.95 12.00
CA ILE A 234 3.86 -7.82 13.05
C ILE A 234 3.12 -7.05 14.16
N TYR A 235 3.53 -5.81 14.47
CA TYR A 235 2.86 -4.98 15.49
C TYR A 235 1.53 -4.43 15.00
N ILE A 236 1.39 -4.22 13.70
CA ILE A 236 0.12 -3.82 13.06
C ILE A 236 -0.85 -5.00 13.09
N LEU A 237 -0.38 -6.18 12.70
CA LEU A 237 -1.15 -7.43 12.81
C LEU A 237 -1.62 -7.69 14.24
N ASP A 238 -0.73 -7.56 15.23
CA ASP A 238 -1.06 -7.76 16.64
C ASP A 238 -2.17 -6.79 17.11
N ALA A 239 -2.08 -5.53 16.72
CA ALA A 239 -3.09 -4.53 17.06
C ALA A 239 -4.46 -4.91 16.46
N ILE A 240 -4.50 -5.26 15.17
CA ILE A 240 -5.75 -5.63 14.49
C ILE A 240 -6.34 -6.91 15.09
N ALA A 241 -5.53 -7.93 15.36
CA ALA A 241 -5.97 -9.17 15.97
C ALA A 241 -6.62 -8.93 17.35
N ASN A 242 -6.01 -8.06 18.17
CA ASN A 242 -6.55 -7.67 19.46
C ASN A 242 -7.88 -6.89 19.35
N ILE A 243 -7.96 -5.93 18.41
CA ILE A 243 -9.18 -5.14 18.18
C ILE A 243 -10.32 -6.03 17.71
N LEU A 244 -10.07 -6.91 16.74
CA LEU A 244 -11.06 -7.84 16.20
C LEU A 244 -11.33 -9.05 17.10
N LYS A 245 -10.55 -9.24 18.17
CA LYS A 245 -10.57 -10.43 19.05
C LYS A 245 -10.45 -11.73 18.26
N LYS A 246 -9.59 -11.74 17.25
CA LYS A 246 -9.35 -12.85 16.33
C LYS A 246 -8.01 -13.52 16.63
N ASP A 247 -7.91 -14.82 16.38
CA ASP A 247 -6.62 -15.51 16.47
C ASP A 247 -5.63 -14.88 15.46
N LYS A 248 -4.43 -14.55 15.92
CA LYS A 248 -3.43 -13.86 15.14
C LYS A 248 -2.96 -14.64 13.92
N ASN A 249 -2.83 -15.97 14.04
CA ASN A 249 -2.36 -16.81 12.93
C ASN A 249 -3.45 -16.95 11.85
N ILE A 250 -4.70 -17.07 12.26
CA ILE A 250 -5.84 -17.09 11.33
C ILE A 250 -5.92 -15.75 10.58
N LEU A 251 -5.82 -14.63 11.30
CA LEU A 251 -5.84 -13.30 10.68
C LEU A 251 -4.66 -13.10 9.73
N ALA A 252 -3.45 -13.53 10.13
CA ALA A 252 -2.26 -13.44 9.29
C ALA A 252 -2.42 -14.21 7.98
N GLU A 253 -2.98 -15.45 8.04
CA GLU A 253 -3.23 -16.28 6.86
C GLU A 253 -4.25 -15.62 5.92
N GLU A 254 -5.35 -15.10 6.45
CA GLU A 254 -6.36 -14.41 5.65
C GLU A 254 -5.76 -13.19 4.92
N ILE A 255 -5.06 -12.31 5.67
CA ILE A 255 -4.44 -11.09 5.12
C ILE A 255 -3.35 -11.43 4.09
N TYR A 256 -2.53 -12.43 4.37
CA TYR A 256 -1.51 -12.89 3.44
C TYR A 256 -2.12 -13.39 2.13
N ASN A 257 -3.16 -14.23 2.22
CA ASN A 257 -3.86 -14.77 1.06
C ASN A 257 -4.59 -13.67 0.26
N ASN A 258 -5.18 -12.67 0.95
CA ASN A 258 -5.77 -11.51 0.29
C ASN A 258 -4.74 -10.76 -0.54
N SER A 259 -3.57 -10.50 0.06
CA SER A 259 -2.49 -9.79 -0.59
C SER A 259 -1.92 -10.58 -1.79
N CYS A 260 -1.69 -11.88 -1.63
CA CYS A 260 -1.24 -12.75 -2.73
C CYS A 260 -2.24 -12.77 -3.90
N ARG A 261 -3.53 -12.90 -3.60
CA ARG A 261 -4.59 -12.88 -4.61
C ARG A 261 -4.64 -11.54 -5.34
N PHE A 262 -4.59 -10.43 -4.61
CA PHE A 262 -4.65 -9.08 -5.17
C PHE A 262 -3.48 -8.78 -6.11
N PHE A 263 -2.26 -9.13 -5.72
CA PHE A 263 -1.06 -8.86 -6.53
C PHE A 263 -0.69 -9.99 -7.50
N ASN A 264 -1.48 -11.05 -7.56
CA ASN A 264 -1.21 -12.25 -8.36
C ASN A 264 0.22 -12.80 -8.15
N ILE A 265 0.55 -13.12 -6.87
CA ILE A 265 1.87 -13.60 -6.42
C ILE A 265 1.72 -14.93 -5.68
#